data_470aa2651af13127a6910bfdd5465822
#
_entry.id   470aa2651af13127a6910bfdd5465822
#
_cell.length_a   1.000
_cell.length_b   1.000
_cell.length_c   1.000
_cell.angle_alpha   90.00
_cell.angle_beta   90.00
_cell.angle_gamma   90.00
#
_symmetry.space_group_name_H-M   'P 1'
#
loop_
_entity.id
_entity.type
_entity.pdbx_description
1 polymer ?
#
loop_
_entity_poly.entity_id
_entity_poly.type
_entity_poly.pdbx_seq_one_letter_code
_entity_poly.pdbx_strand_id
1 'polypeptide(L)'
;SLRRIINVPPRGIGKVSLLNKLAGKELPPSAKKKFEQFTDLISSINKATLSQKTSAVIAFVLKNTGLEEFLENGDSEDKEKLENLKELVSIATRYDQFEPPEGTDKMLTDAVLMSAQDSMEKKEKSVRLMTVHAAKGLEFKNVFIVGLEEGLFPHSGFGDRNKERDEEERRLFYVAVTRAKEKLFLSFSIVRTVYGNKQMNMPSRFLSDIPDHLYKMEEFKLQPEDIIRYDW
;
A
#
# COMPACT_ATOMS: atom_id res chain seq x y z
N SER A 1 4.47 15.49 -13.09
CA SER A 1 5.40 16.41 -13.72
C SER A 1 6.78 15.76 -13.86
N LEU A 2 7.44 15.89 -15.03
CA LEU A 2 8.72 15.29 -15.39
C LEU A 2 9.81 15.45 -14.30
N ARG A 3 9.86 16.62 -13.67
CA ARG A 3 10.85 16.93 -12.61
C ARG A 3 10.77 15.99 -11.41
N ARG A 4 9.61 15.41 -11.12
CA ARG A 4 9.43 14.51 -9.95
C ARG A 4 9.91 13.10 -10.21
N ILE A 5 9.86 12.63 -11.45
CA ILE A 5 10.10 11.23 -11.78
C ILE A 5 11.44 10.95 -12.44
N ILE A 6 12.06 11.97 -13.08
CA ILE A 6 13.22 11.77 -13.95
C ILE A 6 14.44 11.18 -13.21
N ASN A 7 14.59 11.49 -11.93
CA ASN A 7 15.66 10.99 -11.05
C ASN A 7 15.14 10.15 -9.88
N VAL A 8 14.02 9.47 -10.05
CA VAL A 8 13.49 8.51 -9.08
C VAL A 8 13.29 7.17 -9.78
N PRO A 9 14.19 6.19 -9.54
CA PRO A 9 15.47 6.26 -8.83
C PRO A 9 16.50 7.18 -9.52
N PRO A 10 17.65 7.45 -8.86
CA PRO A 10 18.68 8.35 -9.40
C PRO A 10 19.21 7.90 -10.76
N ARG A 11 19.10 8.77 -11.78
CA ARG A 11 19.62 8.50 -13.16
C ARG A 11 20.77 9.42 -13.54
N GLY A 12 21.25 10.22 -12.59
CA GLY A 12 22.36 11.14 -12.83
C GLY A 12 22.04 12.22 -13.88
N ILE A 13 20.78 12.64 -14.00
CA ILE A 13 20.36 13.76 -14.84
C ILE A 13 20.41 15.01 -13.99
N GLY A 14 21.45 15.84 -14.19
CA GLY A 14 21.67 17.05 -13.41
C GLY A 14 20.56 18.09 -13.61
N LYS A 15 20.32 18.90 -12.57
CA LYS A 15 19.31 19.97 -12.58
C LYS A 15 19.49 20.96 -13.74
N VAL A 16 20.75 21.30 -14.05
CA VAL A 16 21.09 22.20 -15.18
C VAL A 16 20.73 21.56 -16.52
N SER A 17 21.07 20.28 -16.72
CA SER A 17 20.71 19.56 -17.94
C SER A 17 19.21 19.46 -18.14
N LEU A 18 18.45 19.24 -17.05
CA LEU A 18 16.99 19.24 -17.10
C LEU A 18 16.42 20.61 -17.50
N LEU A 19 16.93 21.68 -16.91
CA LEU A 19 16.50 23.05 -17.26
C LEU A 19 16.83 23.38 -18.72
N ASN A 20 18.03 23.03 -19.20
CA ASN A 20 18.43 23.23 -20.58
C ASN A 20 17.52 22.47 -21.56
N LYS A 21 17.19 21.20 -21.25
CA LYS A 21 16.24 20.42 -22.05
C LYS A 21 14.87 21.05 -22.14
N LEU A 22 14.35 21.54 -21.00
CA LEU A 22 13.04 22.21 -20.95
C LEU A 22 13.05 23.58 -21.67
N ALA A 23 14.20 24.21 -21.77
CA ALA A 23 14.40 25.47 -22.51
C ALA A 23 14.76 25.28 -24.00
N GLY A 24 14.75 24.02 -24.50
CA GLY A 24 15.11 23.73 -25.90
C GLY A 24 16.58 23.89 -26.24
N LYS A 25 17.48 24.00 -25.24
CA LYS A 25 18.90 24.16 -25.45
C LYS A 25 19.60 22.84 -25.74
N GLU A 26 20.71 22.87 -26.46
CA GLU A 26 21.54 21.69 -26.68
C GLU A 26 22.09 21.13 -25.36
N LEU A 27 22.17 19.80 -25.31
CA LEU A 27 22.69 19.09 -24.16
C LEU A 27 24.06 18.47 -24.50
N PRO A 28 24.95 18.36 -23.51
CA PRO A 28 26.16 17.55 -23.65
C PRO A 28 25.81 16.10 -24.03
N PRO A 29 26.66 15.40 -24.82
CA PRO A 29 26.37 14.05 -25.31
C PRO A 29 26.00 13.04 -24.21
N SER A 30 26.66 13.11 -23.03
CA SER A 30 26.37 12.26 -21.89
C SER A 30 24.98 12.52 -21.29
N ALA A 31 24.56 13.76 -21.22
CA ALA A 31 23.22 14.14 -20.75
C ALA A 31 22.16 13.73 -21.80
N LYS A 32 22.43 13.95 -23.09
CA LYS A 32 21.54 13.55 -24.18
C LYS A 32 21.22 12.07 -24.11
N LYS A 33 22.25 11.20 -24.00
CA LYS A 33 22.07 9.75 -23.87
C LYS A 33 21.17 9.36 -22.70
N LYS A 34 21.33 10.00 -21.51
CA LYS A 34 20.49 9.73 -20.34
C LYS A 34 19.02 10.14 -20.55
N PHE A 35 18.80 11.24 -21.24
CA PHE A 35 17.44 11.66 -21.62
C PHE A 35 16.81 10.72 -22.63
N GLU A 36 17.54 10.22 -23.61
CA GLU A 36 17.09 9.24 -24.59
C GLU A 36 16.67 7.95 -23.86
N GLN A 37 17.52 7.39 -23.00
CA GLN A 37 17.20 6.23 -22.18
C GLN A 37 15.93 6.42 -21.34
N PHE A 38 15.76 7.59 -20.72
CA PHE A 38 14.55 7.90 -19.96
C PHE A 38 13.32 8.01 -20.88
N THR A 39 13.45 8.59 -22.05
CA THR A 39 12.35 8.70 -23.03
C THR A 39 11.92 7.32 -23.53
N ASP A 40 12.90 6.44 -23.81
CA ASP A 40 12.64 5.07 -24.23
C ASP A 40 11.92 4.27 -23.13
N LEU A 41 12.32 4.47 -21.87
CA LEU A 41 11.62 3.89 -20.72
C LEU A 41 10.17 4.35 -20.65
N ILE A 42 9.89 5.64 -20.75
CA ILE A 42 8.52 6.16 -20.75
C ILE A 42 7.71 5.62 -21.95
N SER A 43 8.35 5.52 -23.11
CA SER A 43 7.70 4.93 -24.30
C SER A 43 7.35 3.44 -24.08
N SER A 44 8.21 2.67 -23.42
CA SER A 44 7.97 1.27 -23.11
C SER A 44 6.84 1.10 -22.07
N ILE A 45 6.79 1.96 -21.05
CA ILE A 45 5.68 2.00 -20.08
C ILE A 45 4.37 2.30 -20.80
N ASN A 46 4.36 3.30 -21.68
CA ASN A 46 3.16 3.65 -22.45
C ASN A 46 2.66 2.50 -23.33
N LYS A 47 3.59 1.77 -23.99
CA LYS A 47 3.25 0.56 -24.74
C LYS A 47 2.65 -0.53 -23.84
N ALA A 48 3.24 -0.74 -22.66
CA ALA A 48 2.71 -1.70 -21.69
C ALA A 48 1.28 -1.33 -21.25
N THR A 49 1.01 -0.04 -20.98
CA THR A 49 -0.32 0.45 -20.63
C THR A 49 -1.38 0.16 -21.70
N LEU A 50 -0.99 0.20 -22.97
CA LEU A 50 -1.89 -0.05 -24.09
C LEU A 50 -2.14 -1.55 -24.37
N SER A 51 -1.34 -2.46 -23.78
CA SER A 51 -1.39 -3.88 -24.17
C SER A 51 -1.47 -4.86 -22.98
N GLN A 52 -1.25 -4.41 -21.75
CA GLN A 52 -1.19 -5.26 -20.57
C GLN A 52 -2.27 -4.88 -19.55
N LYS A 53 -2.67 -5.87 -18.74
CA LYS A 53 -3.57 -5.65 -17.60
C LYS A 53 -2.91 -4.73 -16.56
N THR A 54 -3.72 -4.02 -15.79
CA THR A 54 -3.26 -2.95 -14.89
C THR A 54 -2.21 -3.42 -13.88
N SER A 55 -2.43 -4.58 -13.24
CA SER A 55 -1.45 -5.15 -12.29
C SER A 55 -0.10 -5.42 -12.96
N ALA A 56 -0.11 -5.94 -14.19
CA ALA A 56 1.11 -6.19 -14.97
C ALA A 56 1.82 -4.88 -15.36
N VAL A 57 1.08 -3.81 -15.66
CA VAL A 57 1.65 -2.47 -15.90
C VAL A 57 2.37 -1.96 -14.67
N ILE A 58 1.75 -2.05 -13.48
CA ILE A 58 2.39 -1.59 -12.24
C ILE A 58 3.66 -2.40 -11.94
N ALA A 59 3.60 -3.73 -12.05
CA ALA A 59 4.77 -4.59 -11.88
C ALA A 59 5.88 -4.26 -12.90
N PHE A 60 5.51 -4.03 -14.17
CA PHE A 60 6.42 -3.59 -15.22
C PHE A 60 7.12 -2.27 -14.86
N VAL A 61 6.37 -1.29 -14.36
CA VAL A 61 6.91 0.00 -13.92
C VAL A 61 7.92 -0.20 -12.79
N LEU A 62 7.58 -0.93 -11.73
CA LEU A 62 8.47 -1.17 -10.58
C LEU A 62 9.80 -1.77 -11.02
N LYS A 63 9.74 -2.79 -11.84
CA LYS A 63 10.93 -3.52 -12.33
C LYS A 63 11.77 -2.68 -13.30
N ASN A 64 11.14 -2.13 -14.35
CA ASN A 64 11.87 -1.52 -15.46
C ASN A 64 12.37 -0.11 -15.18
N THR A 65 11.80 0.57 -14.19
CA THR A 65 12.34 1.85 -13.72
C THR A 65 13.59 1.69 -12.87
N GLY A 66 13.88 0.48 -12.37
CA GLY A 66 14.94 0.20 -11.40
C GLY A 66 14.56 0.61 -9.98
N LEU A 67 13.29 0.94 -9.73
CA LEU A 67 12.82 1.37 -8.41
C LEU A 67 12.84 0.22 -7.40
N GLU A 68 12.48 -0.99 -7.84
CA GLU A 68 12.51 -2.19 -7.02
C GLU A 68 13.94 -2.47 -6.51
N GLU A 69 14.92 -2.56 -7.40
CA GLU A 69 16.32 -2.78 -7.06
C GLU A 69 16.89 -1.66 -6.17
N PHE A 70 16.52 -0.42 -6.46
CA PHE A 70 16.97 0.74 -5.68
C PHE A 70 16.48 0.67 -4.22
N LEU A 71 15.21 0.33 -3.99
CA LEU A 71 14.63 0.22 -2.67
C LEU A 71 15.07 -1.05 -1.93
N GLU A 72 15.29 -2.16 -2.64
CA GLU A 72 15.77 -3.41 -2.07
C GLU A 72 17.18 -3.27 -1.47
N ASN A 73 18.03 -2.47 -2.12
CA ASN A 73 19.39 -2.17 -1.67
C ASN A 73 19.45 -0.99 -0.67
N GLY A 74 18.32 -0.38 -0.34
CA GLY A 74 18.21 0.72 0.61
C GLY A 74 18.18 0.28 2.08
N ASP A 75 17.86 1.21 2.96
CA ASP A 75 17.71 0.97 4.39
C ASP A 75 16.37 0.26 4.73
N SER A 76 16.06 0.14 6.03
CA SER A 76 14.81 -0.50 6.48
C SER A 76 13.57 0.26 6.05
N GLU A 77 13.61 1.59 5.97
CA GLU A 77 12.50 2.42 5.51
C GLU A 77 12.26 2.24 4.02
N ASP A 78 13.32 2.09 3.22
CA ASP A 78 13.21 1.84 1.78
C ASP A 78 12.63 0.45 1.49
N LYS A 79 12.99 -0.56 2.28
CA LYS A 79 12.37 -1.90 2.19
C LYS A 79 10.89 -1.87 2.53
N GLU A 80 10.48 -1.11 3.54
CA GLU A 80 9.07 -0.92 3.86
C GLU A 80 8.32 -0.22 2.72
N LYS A 81 8.91 0.79 2.09
CA LYS A 81 8.36 1.44 0.88
C LYS A 81 8.20 0.44 -0.28
N LEU A 82 9.17 -0.47 -0.44
CA LEU A 82 9.08 -1.51 -1.47
C LEU A 82 7.90 -2.44 -1.22
N GLU A 83 7.68 -2.87 0.01
CA GLU A 83 6.53 -3.72 0.35
C GLU A 83 5.20 -2.99 0.07
N ASN A 84 5.09 -1.70 0.42
CA ASN A 84 3.93 -0.89 0.08
C ASN A 84 3.70 -0.76 -1.44
N LEU A 85 4.78 -0.66 -2.23
CA LEU A 85 4.68 -0.63 -3.69
C LEU A 85 4.26 -1.99 -4.28
N LYS A 86 4.71 -3.11 -3.69
CA LYS A 86 4.25 -4.44 -4.09
C LYS A 86 2.75 -4.62 -3.78
N GLU A 87 2.27 -4.09 -2.66
CA GLU A 87 0.83 -4.12 -2.35
C GLU A 87 0.01 -3.32 -3.37
N LEU A 88 0.56 -2.25 -3.96
CA LEU A 88 -0.09 -1.54 -5.06
C LEU A 88 -0.37 -2.45 -6.26
N VAL A 89 0.48 -3.46 -6.53
CA VAL A 89 0.22 -4.48 -7.56
C VAL A 89 -1.03 -5.30 -7.20
N SER A 90 -1.20 -5.67 -5.92
CA SER A 90 -2.39 -6.38 -5.45
C SER A 90 -3.66 -5.55 -5.60
N ILE A 91 -3.60 -4.26 -5.28
CA ILE A 91 -4.72 -3.33 -5.48
C ILE A 91 -5.06 -3.22 -6.97
N ALA A 92 -4.04 -3.15 -7.83
CA ALA A 92 -4.20 -3.03 -9.27
C ALA A 92 -4.92 -4.23 -9.91
N THR A 93 -4.89 -5.43 -9.30
CA THR A 93 -5.61 -6.61 -9.80
C THR A 93 -7.12 -6.41 -9.89
N ARG A 94 -7.70 -5.49 -9.09
CA ARG A 94 -9.12 -5.16 -9.14
C ARG A 94 -9.52 -4.54 -10.49
N TYR A 95 -8.57 -3.89 -11.15
CA TYR A 95 -8.76 -3.22 -12.44
C TYR A 95 -8.42 -4.13 -13.63
N ASP A 96 -7.93 -5.34 -13.39
CA ASP A 96 -7.59 -6.31 -14.44
C ASP A 96 -8.83 -6.88 -15.15
N GLN A 97 -10.03 -6.67 -14.61
CA GLN A 97 -11.28 -7.00 -15.27
C GLN A 97 -11.57 -6.11 -16.50
N PHE A 98 -10.97 -4.93 -16.56
CA PHE A 98 -11.11 -4.01 -17.69
C PHE A 98 -10.03 -4.30 -18.76
N GLU A 99 -10.35 -4.01 -20.02
CA GLU A 99 -9.37 -4.15 -21.09
C GLU A 99 -8.36 -2.98 -21.08
N PRO A 100 -7.09 -3.21 -21.50
CA PRO A 100 -6.14 -2.12 -21.68
C PRO A 100 -6.60 -1.09 -22.73
N PRO A 101 -6.42 0.22 -22.49
CA PRO A 101 -5.82 0.87 -21.32
C PRO A 101 -6.82 1.23 -20.21
N GLU A 102 -8.10 0.92 -20.38
CA GLU A 102 -9.22 1.38 -19.54
C GLU A 102 -8.98 1.09 -18.03
N GLY A 103 -8.47 -0.11 -17.69
CA GLY A 103 -8.20 -0.47 -16.30
C GLY A 103 -7.18 0.46 -15.63
N THR A 104 -6.13 0.82 -16.35
CA THR A 104 -5.10 1.74 -15.83
C THR A 104 -5.64 3.16 -15.69
N ASP A 105 -6.42 3.64 -16.66
CA ASP A 105 -7.03 4.96 -16.62
C ASP A 105 -8.03 5.08 -15.46
N LYS A 106 -8.82 4.03 -15.23
CA LYS A 106 -9.76 3.97 -14.11
C LYS A 106 -9.03 3.97 -12.77
N MET A 107 -7.98 3.15 -12.61
CA MET A 107 -7.16 3.16 -11.40
C MET A 107 -6.57 4.54 -11.09
N LEU A 108 -6.05 5.23 -12.09
CA LEU A 108 -5.50 6.58 -11.91
C LEU A 108 -6.58 7.59 -11.54
N THR A 109 -7.76 7.49 -12.13
CA THR A 109 -8.91 8.37 -11.82
C THR A 109 -9.35 8.17 -10.38
N ASP A 110 -9.53 6.92 -9.95
CA ASP A 110 -9.92 6.58 -8.58
C ASP A 110 -8.89 7.07 -7.56
N ALA A 111 -7.60 6.91 -7.83
CA ALA A 111 -6.52 7.40 -6.96
C ALA A 111 -6.56 8.94 -6.79
N VAL A 112 -6.89 9.69 -7.85
CA VAL A 112 -7.04 11.16 -7.77
C VAL A 112 -8.27 11.53 -6.95
N LEU A 113 -9.39 10.84 -7.12
CA LEU A 113 -10.63 11.09 -6.37
C LEU A 113 -10.45 10.77 -4.88
N MET A 114 -9.80 9.67 -4.52
CA MET A 114 -9.49 9.32 -3.14
C MET A 114 -8.62 10.39 -2.48
N SER A 115 -7.57 10.85 -3.16
CA SER A 115 -6.71 11.92 -2.66
C SER A 115 -7.45 13.26 -2.45
N ALA A 116 -8.45 13.56 -3.28
CA ALA A 116 -9.29 14.74 -3.13
C ALA A 116 -10.27 14.60 -1.96
N GLN A 117 -10.80 13.40 -1.70
CA GLN A 117 -11.68 13.13 -0.56
C GLN A 117 -10.98 13.21 0.79
N ASP A 118 -9.72 12.78 0.87
CA ASP A 118 -8.90 12.88 2.09
C ASP A 118 -8.61 14.33 2.49
N SER A 119 -8.67 15.25 1.54
CA SER A 119 -8.50 16.70 1.79
C SER A 119 -9.80 17.43 2.13
N MET A 120 -10.96 16.78 1.99
CA MET A 120 -12.25 17.37 2.34
C MET A 120 -12.59 17.15 3.82
N GLU A 121 -13.06 18.21 4.46
CA GLU A 121 -13.35 18.39 5.87
C GLU A 121 -13.89 17.17 6.64
N LYS A 122 -13.43 17.06 7.91
CA LYS A 122 -13.90 16.11 8.93
C LYS A 122 -15.44 16.17 9.07
N LYS A 123 -16.15 15.29 8.39
CA LYS A 123 -17.57 15.09 8.63
C LYS A 123 -17.74 14.53 10.05
N GLU A 124 -18.53 15.16 10.88
CA GLU A 124 -18.82 14.76 12.29
C GLU A 124 -19.38 13.31 12.39
N LYS A 125 -19.90 12.76 11.31
CA LYS A 125 -20.46 11.40 11.24
C LYS A 125 -19.70 10.57 10.20
N SER A 126 -18.44 10.23 10.48
CA SER A 126 -17.64 9.37 9.61
C SER A 126 -16.93 8.27 10.39
N VAL A 127 -16.72 7.14 9.75
CA VAL A 127 -15.82 6.11 10.25
C VAL A 127 -14.38 6.59 10.02
N ARG A 128 -13.57 6.55 11.07
CA ARG A 128 -12.16 6.96 11.01
C ARG A 128 -11.29 5.74 10.81
N LEU A 129 -10.51 5.72 9.74
CA LEU A 129 -9.49 4.72 9.49
C LEU A 129 -8.13 5.30 9.90
N MET A 130 -7.39 4.56 10.73
CA MET A 130 -6.09 4.99 11.22
C MET A 130 -5.25 3.79 11.65
N THR A 131 -3.94 3.99 11.76
CA THR A 131 -3.06 3.00 12.39
C THR A 131 -3.23 3.03 13.91
N VAL A 132 -2.82 1.94 14.58
CA VAL A 132 -2.84 1.88 16.05
C VAL A 132 -1.94 2.96 16.65
N HIS A 133 -0.81 3.25 16.03
CA HIS A 133 0.08 4.34 16.47
C HIS A 133 -0.61 5.72 16.44
N ALA A 134 -1.35 5.99 15.37
CA ALA A 134 -2.11 7.24 15.23
C ALA A 134 -3.29 7.33 16.20
N ALA A 135 -3.78 6.20 16.71
CA ALA A 135 -4.87 6.15 17.67
C ALA A 135 -4.43 6.44 19.12
N LYS A 136 -3.12 6.50 19.39
CA LYS A 136 -2.59 6.77 20.74
C LYS A 136 -3.09 8.13 21.28
N GLY A 137 -3.72 8.11 22.45
CA GLY A 137 -4.30 9.30 23.08
C GLY A 137 -5.71 9.65 22.62
N LEU A 138 -6.25 8.97 21.58
CA LEU A 138 -7.63 9.13 21.15
C LEU A 138 -8.52 8.05 21.80
N GLU A 139 -9.83 8.29 21.87
CA GLU A 139 -10.80 7.32 22.37
C GLU A 139 -12.09 7.41 21.54
N PHE A 140 -12.71 6.25 21.31
CA PHE A 140 -13.90 6.12 20.46
C PHE A 140 -14.96 5.26 21.15
N LYS A 141 -16.24 5.51 20.88
CA LYS A 141 -17.33 4.68 21.40
C LYS A 141 -17.20 3.22 20.91
N ASN A 142 -17.01 3.05 19.62
CA ASN A 142 -16.86 1.75 18.99
C ASN A 142 -15.51 1.69 18.28
N VAL A 143 -14.77 0.61 18.46
CA VAL A 143 -13.46 0.38 17.82
C VAL A 143 -13.49 -0.97 17.12
N PHE A 144 -13.04 -0.99 15.88
CA PHE A 144 -12.83 -2.18 15.08
C PHE A 144 -11.32 -2.34 14.87
N ILE A 145 -10.73 -3.38 15.45
CA ILE A 145 -9.33 -3.75 15.18
C ILE A 145 -9.36 -4.87 14.16
N VAL A 146 -8.81 -4.59 12.98
CA VAL A 146 -8.81 -5.52 11.86
C VAL A 146 -7.41 -6.05 11.59
N GLY A 147 -7.32 -7.23 10.96
CA GLY A 147 -6.02 -7.79 10.59
C GLY A 147 -5.28 -8.43 11.77
N LEU A 148 -6.00 -8.98 12.76
CA LEU A 148 -5.40 -9.71 13.89
C LEU A 148 -4.95 -11.11 13.45
N GLU A 149 -3.86 -11.17 12.69
CA GLU A 149 -3.30 -12.34 12.05
C GLU A 149 -1.80 -12.43 12.30
N GLU A 150 -1.30 -13.65 12.53
CA GLU A 150 0.15 -13.86 12.62
C GLU A 150 0.86 -13.36 11.37
N GLY A 151 1.91 -12.58 11.57
CA GLY A 151 2.67 -11.94 10.49
C GLY A 151 2.17 -10.55 10.10
N LEU A 152 0.94 -10.19 10.44
CA LEU A 152 0.38 -8.86 10.20
C LEU A 152 0.24 -8.07 11.52
N PHE A 153 -0.39 -8.66 12.52
CA PHE A 153 -0.45 -8.10 13.87
C PHE A 153 -0.55 -9.24 14.91
N PRO A 154 0.57 -9.65 15.53
CA PRO A 154 1.91 -9.03 15.54
C PRO A 154 2.62 -9.11 14.19
N HIS A 155 3.33 -8.03 13.85
CA HIS A 155 4.13 -7.99 12.65
C HIS A 155 5.40 -8.84 12.82
N SER A 156 5.45 -9.95 12.10
CA SER A 156 6.66 -10.78 12.02
C SER A 156 7.60 -10.16 11.01
N GLY A 157 8.55 -9.32 11.45
CA GLY A 157 9.61 -8.84 10.57
C GLY A 157 10.43 -10.01 10.01
N PHE A 158 11.01 -9.83 8.83
CA PHE A 158 11.98 -10.75 8.26
C PHE A 158 13.18 -10.86 9.20
N GLY A 159 13.30 -11.98 9.94
CA GLY A 159 14.40 -12.24 10.87
C GLY A 159 13.94 -12.78 12.22
N ASP A 160 14.89 -13.14 13.06
CA ASP A 160 14.68 -13.82 14.33
C ASP A 160 13.59 -13.19 15.20
N ARG A 161 12.79 -14.06 15.85
CA ARG A 161 11.84 -13.68 16.89
C ARG A 161 12.60 -12.95 18.01
N ASN A 162 12.57 -11.63 17.97
CA ASN A 162 13.13 -10.82 19.06
C ASN A 162 12.02 -10.62 20.11
N LYS A 163 12.26 -11.08 21.34
CA LYS A 163 11.34 -10.92 22.47
C LYS A 163 10.94 -9.46 22.69
N GLU A 164 11.88 -8.55 22.52
CA GLU A 164 11.61 -7.11 22.70
C GLU A 164 10.58 -6.60 21.67
N ARG A 165 10.62 -7.11 20.46
CA ARG A 165 9.66 -6.76 19.39
C ARG A 165 8.27 -7.33 19.68
N ASP A 166 8.20 -8.58 20.13
CA ASP A 166 6.93 -9.19 20.53
C ASP A 166 6.29 -8.43 21.71
N GLU A 167 7.08 -7.95 22.65
CA GLU A 167 6.60 -7.12 23.77
C GLU A 167 6.08 -5.76 23.29
N GLU A 168 6.75 -5.12 22.33
CA GLU A 168 6.30 -3.85 21.78
C GLU A 168 5.00 -4.01 20.98
N GLU A 169 4.88 -5.05 20.15
CA GLU A 169 3.64 -5.40 19.44
C GLU A 169 2.50 -5.67 20.44
N ARG A 170 2.79 -6.34 21.56
CA ARG A 170 1.82 -6.57 22.63
C ARG A 170 1.37 -5.27 23.31
N ARG A 171 2.31 -4.33 23.55
CA ARG A 171 1.96 -3.00 24.06
C ARG A 171 1.10 -2.24 23.07
N LEU A 172 1.40 -2.35 21.79
CA LEU A 172 0.62 -1.74 20.74
C LEU A 172 -0.80 -2.32 20.68
N PHE A 173 -0.95 -3.64 20.83
CA PHE A 173 -2.26 -4.29 20.95
C PHE A 173 -3.03 -3.78 22.16
N TYR A 174 -2.38 -3.67 23.33
CA TYR A 174 -3.01 -3.10 24.52
C TYR A 174 -3.49 -1.65 24.28
N VAL A 175 -2.66 -0.83 23.62
CA VAL A 175 -3.08 0.54 23.25
C VAL A 175 -4.31 0.49 22.36
N ALA A 176 -4.36 -0.38 21.34
CA ALA A 176 -5.51 -0.49 20.43
C ALA A 176 -6.79 -0.87 21.18
N VAL A 177 -6.74 -1.89 22.02
CA VAL A 177 -7.90 -2.38 22.80
C VAL A 177 -8.45 -1.30 23.73
N THR A 178 -7.55 -0.56 24.37
CA THR A 178 -7.94 0.52 25.31
C THR A 178 -8.48 1.77 24.64
N ARG A 179 -8.59 1.81 23.30
CA ARG A 179 -9.21 2.94 22.59
C ARG A 179 -10.75 2.87 22.60
N ALA A 180 -11.33 1.71 22.91
CA ALA A 180 -12.77 1.51 22.94
C ALA A 180 -13.37 1.94 24.29
N LYS A 181 -14.40 2.78 24.22
CA LYS A 181 -15.20 3.19 25.41
C LYS A 181 -16.38 2.28 25.67
N GLU A 182 -17.04 1.80 24.62
CA GLU A 182 -18.29 1.05 24.75
C GLU A 182 -18.20 -0.34 24.10
N LYS A 183 -17.73 -0.42 22.85
CA LYS A 183 -17.68 -1.68 22.11
C LYS A 183 -16.36 -1.84 21.37
N LEU A 184 -15.81 -3.04 21.48
CA LEU A 184 -14.61 -3.47 20.78
C LEU A 184 -14.96 -4.66 19.88
N PHE A 185 -14.55 -4.55 18.60
CA PHE A 185 -14.67 -5.63 17.63
C PHE A 185 -13.26 -6.00 17.17
N LEU A 186 -12.94 -7.29 17.26
CA LEU A 186 -11.67 -7.86 16.86
C LEU A 186 -11.91 -8.77 15.67
N SER A 187 -11.17 -8.60 14.59
CA SER A 187 -11.35 -9.42 13.40
C SER A 187 -10.05 -9.89 12.77
N PHE A 188 -10.11 -11.09 12.20
CA PHE A 188 -9.02 -11.69 11.43
C PHE A 188 -9.60 -12.37 10.18
N SER A 189 -8.74 -12.60 9.19
CA SER A 189 -9.09 -13.30 7.97
C SER A 189 -8.27 -14.59 7.86
N ILE A 190 -8.93 -15.72 7.61
CA ILE A 190 -8.26 -17.02 7.39
C ILE A 190 -7.52 -17.02 6.05
N VAL A 191 -8.05 -16.33 5.06
CA VAL A 191 -7.46 -16.21 3.73
C VAL A 191 -7.34 -14.74 3.35
N ARG A 192 -6.15 -14.30 3.04
CA ARG A 192 -5.85 -12.94 2.59
C ARG A 192 -5.07 -12.97 1.29
N THR A 193 -5.36 -12.04 0.40
CA THR A 193 -4.52 -11.81 -0.78
C THR A 193 -3.47 -10.76 -0.44
N VAL A 194 -2.19 -11.17 -0.47
CA VAL A 194 -1.04 -10.30 -0.22
C VAL A 194 -0.14 -10.39 -1.44
N TYR A 195 0.23 -9.26 -2.03
CA TYR A 195 1.05 -9.18 -3.25
C TYR A 195 0.54 -10.05 -4.41
N GLY A 196 -0.78 -10.08 -4.60
CA GLY A 196 -1.44 -10.90 -5.63
C GLY A 196 -1.54 -12.39 -5.32
N ASN A 197 -0.96 -12.89 -4.23
CA ASN A 197 -0.99 -14.29 -3.82
C ASN A 197 -1.97 -14.51 -2.65
N LYS A 198 -2.76 -15.58 -2.74
CA LYS A 198 -3.61 -16.01 -1.63
C LYS A 198 -2.75 -16.69 -0.57
N GLN A 199 -2.83 -16.20 0.65
CA GLN A 199 -2.15 -16.77 1.82
C GLN A 199 -3.19 -17.19 2.86
N MET A 200 -2.94 -18.30 3.52
CA MET A 200 -3.70 -18.71 4.70
C MET A 200 -2.97 -18.17 5.93
N ASN A 201 -3.68 -17.41 6.74
CA ASN A 201 -3.14 -16.81 7.95
C ASN A 201 -3.75 -17.49 9.19
N MET A 202 -2.92 -17.60 10.23
CA MET A 202 -3.41 -18.00 11.55
C MET A 202 -3.90 -16.76 12.31
N PRO A 203 -4.93 -16.91 13.17
CA PRO A 203 -5.31 -15.82 14.07
C PRO A 203 -4.12 -15.36 14.90
N SER A 204 -4.06 -14.06 15.20
CA SER A 204 -3.05 -13.47 16.07
C SER A 204 -3.01 -14.17 17.43
N ARG A 205 -1.81 -14.47 17.92
CA ARG A 205 -1.58 -15.00 19.27
C ARG A 205 -2.15 -14.09 20.37
N PHE A 206 -2.28 -12.81 20.13
CA PHE A 206 -2.86 -11.86 21.08
C PHE A 206 -4.34 -12.10 21.36
N LEU A 207 -5.07 -12.75 20.44
CA LEU A 207 -6.44 -13.16 20.68
C LEU A 207 -6.51 -14.25 21.75
N SER A 208 -5.53 -15.14 21.81
CA SER A 208 -5.44 -16.20 22.83
C SER A 208 -5.10 -15.67 24.23
N ASP A 209 -4.63 -14.44 24.34
CA ASP A 209 -4.37 -13.79 25.65
C ASP A 209 -5.67 -13.24 26.28
N ILE A 210 -6.77 -13.17 25.52
CA ILE A 210 -8.05 -12.66 26.00
C ILE A 210 -8.84 -13.84 26.59
N PRO A 211 -9.24 -13.79 27.89
CA PRO A 211 -10.05 -14.83 28.51
C PRO A 211 -11.39 -15.05 27.80
N ASP A 212 -11.78 -16.30 27.58
CA ASP A 212 -12.97 -16.68 26.81
C ASP A 212 -14.28 -16.05 27.32
N HIS A 213 -14.38 -15.76 28.62
CA HIS A 213 -15.57 -15.14 29.20
C HIS A 213 -15.69 -13.64 28.91
N LEU A 214 -14.67 -13.01 28.32
CA LEU A 214 -14.66 -11.58 28.00
C LEU A 214 -15.07 -11.27 26.57
N TYR A 215 -15.21 -12.28 25.71
CA TYR A 215 -15.61 -12.07 24.31
C TYR A 215 -16.66 -13.07 23.85
N LYS A 216 -17.36 -12.70 22.77
CA LYS A 216 -18.24 -13.58 22.04
C LYS A 216 -17.68 -13.77 20.64
N MET A 217 -17.39 -15.01 20.28
CA MET A 217 -16.97 -15.32 18.92
C MET A 217 -18.18 -15.39 18.00
N GLU A 218 -18.12 -14.68 16.91
CA GLU A 218 -19.11 -14.71 15.85
C GLU A 218 -18.43 -15.08 14.54
N GLU A 219 -18.92 -16.12 13.88
CA GLU A 219 -18.46 -16.50 12.55
C GLU A 219 -19.28 -15.73 11.51
N PHE A 220 -18.63 -14.85 10.78
CA PHE A 220 -19.27 -14.12 9.69
C PHE A 220 -19.29 -14.99 8.44
N LYS A 221 -20.43 -15.57 8.13
CA LYS A 221 -20.69 -16.18 6.82
C LYS A 221 -21.21 -15.06 5.91
N LEU A 222 -20.33 -14.52 5.07
CA LEU A 222 -20.75 -13.58 4.01
C LEU A 222 -21.80 -14.27 3.12
N GLN A 223 -23.03 -13.80 3.16
CA GLN A 223 -24.01 -14.11 2.15
C GLN A 223 -23.69 -13.29 0.89
N PRO A 224 -24.02 -13.75 -0.32
CA PRO A 224 -23.78 -12.95 -1.54
C PRO A 224 -24.38 -11.55 -1.48
N GLU A 225 -25.44 -11.36 -0.68
CA GLU A 225 -26.14 -10.09 -0.44
C GLU A 225 -25.39 -9.14 0.48
N ASP A 226 -24.45 -9.65 1.31
CA ASP A 226 -23.64 -8.84 2.23
C ASP A 226 -22.40 -8.22 1.53
N ILE A 227 -22.16 -8.63 0.27
CA ILE A 227 -21.06 -8.07 -0.51
C ILE A 227 -21.51 -6.73 -1.05
N ILE A 228 -21.18 -5.66 -0.35
CA ILE A 228 -21.34 -4.30 -0.89
C ILE A 228 -20.39 -4.18 -2.09
N ARG A 229 -20.94 -4.36 -3.28
CA ARG A 229 -20.24 -4.00 -4.52
C ARG A 229 -20.38 -2.50 -4.67
N TYR A 230 -19.28 -1.80 -4.44
CA TYR A 230 -19.22 -0.42 -4.89
C TYR A 230 -19.04 -0.46 -6.41
N ASP A 231 -20.08 -0.15 -7.15
CA ASP A 231 -19.97 0.20 -8.56
C ASP A 231 -19.37 1.60 -8.60
N TRP A 232 -18.05 1.64 -8.83
CA TRP A 232 -17.28 2.86 -9.00
C TRP A 232 -17.26 3.27 -10.47
#